data_bc6210c8652fa68236daf584ac9a6e09
#
_entry.id   bc6210c8652fa68236daf584ac9a6e09
#
_cell.length_a   1.000
_cell.length_b   1.000
_cell.length_c   1.000
_cell.angle_alpha   90.00
_cell.angle_beta   90.00
_cell.angle_gamma   90.00
#
_symmetry.space_group_name_H-M   'P 1'
#
loop_
_entity.id
_entity.type
_entity.pdbx_description
1 polymer ?
#
loop_
_entity_poly.entity_id
_entity_poly.type
_entity_poly.pdbx_seq_one_letter_code
_entity_poly.pdbx_strand_id
1 'polypeptide(L)'
;MHCVRKVTEDLYWVGSNDRRLELFENIFPIQKGVSYNSYLLLDEKTVLFDTVDNAVGRQFLENIAAVLNGRTLDYLVINHMEPDHCALIEDLHLRYPDMKLIGNAKTFPMIDQFYGMDLGDKKIIIKEGETFSCGKHTLHFVMAPMVHWPEAMMTYDETDKVLFSADAFGTFGALDGVIFNDEMDFDRDYLDEARRYYTNIVGKYGIQVQNVLKKAAALDIQMICPLHGPVWRSNLSYICLLYTSPSPRDTR
;
A
#
# COMPACT_ATOMS: atom_id res chain seq x y z
N MET A 1 -21.43 7.51 5.85
CA MET A 1 -20.93 6.60 6.94
C MET A 1 -19.51 6.24 6.57
N HIS A 2 -18.56 6.42 7.47
CA HIS A 2 -17.16 6.12 7.23
C HIS A 2 -16.73 4.88 8.02
N CYS A 3 -15.72 4.17 7.50
CA CYS A 3 -15.11 2.97 8.09
C CYS A 3 -13.61 3.20 8.16
N VAL A 4 -13.13 3.72 9.27
CA VAL A 4 -11.71 4.01 9.49
C VAL A 4 -11.20 3.29 10.74
N ARG A 5 -9.92 2.94 10.75
CA ARG A 5 -9.27 2.32 11.91
C ARG A 5 -7.97 3.06 12.22
N LYS A 6 -7.75 3.33 13.49
CA LYS A 6 -6.50 3.92 13.96
C LYS A 6 -5.42 2.83 13.93
N VAL A 7 -4.29 3.12 13.31
CA VAL A 7 -3.14 2.20 13.18
C VAL A 7 -2.09 2.52 14.23
N THR A 8 -1.62 3.78 14.26
CA THR A 8 -0.79 4.33 15.34
C THR A 8 -1.45 5.57 15.93
N GLU A 9 -0.75 6.39 16.69
CA GLU A 9 -1.31 7.62 17.24
C GLU A 9 -1.77 8.58 16.13
N ASP A 10 -0.97 8.71 15.07
CA ASP A 10 -1.15 9.68 14.00
C ASP A 10 -1.54 9.03 12.66
N LEU A 11 -1.47 7.70 12.53
CA LEU A 11 -1.74 6.95 11.31
C LEU A 11 -3.10 6.26 11.34
N TYR A 12 -3.85 6.39 10.25
CA TYR A 12 -5.19 5.81 10.08
C TYR A 12 -5.28 4.97 8.82
N TRP A 13 -5.84 3.76 8.94
CA TRP A 13 -6.31 3.00 7.78
C TRP A 13 -7.59 3.64 7.26
N VAL A 14 -7.61 4.00 5.98
CA VAL A 14 -8.72 4.67 5.30
C VAL A 14 -9.21 3.89 4.07
N GLY A 15 -8.68 2.70 3.87
CA GLY A 15 -9.02 1.80 2.78
C GLY A 15 -10.46 1.31 2.78
N SER A 16 -10.74 0.30 1.97
CA SER A 16 -12.05 -0.30 1.85
C SER A 16 -11.97 -1.78 1.47
N ASN A 17 -13.11 -2.47 1.50
CA ASN A 17 -13.22 -3.88 1.13
C ASN A 17 -14.19 -4.05 -0.03
N ASP A 18 -13.84 -4.83 -1.05
CA ASP A 18 -14.78 -5.27 -2.08
C ASP A 18 -15.05 -6.78 -1.96
N ARG A 19 -16.31 -7.12 -1.72
CA ARG A 19 -16.82 -8.50 -1.64
C ARG A 19 -17.63 -8.88 -2.88
N ARG A 20 -17.72 -8.00 -3.87
CA ARG A 20 -18.48 -8.21 -5.11
C ARG A 20 -17.60 -8.69 -6.25
N LEU A 21 -16.29 -8.42 -6.16
CA LEU A 21 -15.32 -8.79 -7.17
C LEU A 21 -15.13 -10.33 -7.14
N GLU A 22 -15.40 -10.98 -8.26
CA GLU A 22 -15.27 -12.43 -8.39
C GLU A 22 -13.88 -12.85 -8.87
N LEU A 23 -13.25 -12.02 -9.71
CA LEU A 23 -11.93 -12.27 -10.30
C LEU A 23 -11.01 -11.07 -10.09
N PHE A 24 -9.92 -11.24 -9.37
CA PHE A 24 -8.84 -10.27 -9.26
C PHE A 24 -8.05 -10.27 -10.58
N GLU A 25 -7.73 -9.09 -11.11
CA GLU A 25 -7.12 -8.89 -12.44
C GLU A 25 -7.84 -9.64 -13.59
N ASN A 26 -9.14 -9.95 -13.45
CA ASN A 26 -9.93 -10.80 -14.37
C ASN A 26 -9.37 -12.23 -14.55
N ILE A 27 -8.52 -12.71 -13.66
CA ILE A 27 -7.82 -14.00 -13.79
C ILE A 27 -7.99 -14.85 -12.53
N PHE A 28 -7.80 -14.29 -11.35
CA PHE A 28 -7.70 -15.04 -10.10
C PHE A 28 -9.03 -15.03 -9.34
N PRO A 29 -9.71 -16.20 -9.18
CA PRO A 29 -10.94 -16.25 -8.38
C PRO A 29 -10.68 -15.85 -6.93
N ILE A 30 -11.48 -14.91 -6.40
CA ILE A 30 -11.39 -14.41 -5.03
C ILE A 30 -12.75 -14.55 -4.31
N GLN A 31 -13.04 -15.73 -3.82
CA GLN A 31 -14.33 -16.03 -3.17
C GLN A 31 -14.57 -15.22 -1.90
N LYS A 32 -13.52 -14.79 -1.21
CA LYS A 32 -13.56 -13.97 0.02
C LYS A 32 -13.47 -12.46 -0.26
N GLY A 33 -13.49 -12.05 -1.54
CA GLY A 33 -13.28 -10.67 -1.93
C GLY A 33 -11.83 -10.22 -1.74
N VAL A 34 -11.63 -8.91 -1.63
CA VAL A 34 -10.31 -8.28 -1.48
C VAL A 34 -10.40 -7.03 -0.61
N SER A 35 -9.37 -6.71 0.15
CA SER A 35 -9.19 -5.41 0.78
C SER A 35 -8.30 -4.55 -0.10
N TYR A 36 -8.65 -3.27 -0.26
CA TYR A 36 -7.80 -2.23 -0.82
C TYR A 36 -7.40 -1.30 0.32
N ASN A 37 -6.15 -1.39 0.73
CA ASN A 37 -5.66 -0.63 1.86
C ASN A 37 -5.04 0.68 1.40
N SER A 38 -5.33 1.73 2.12
CA SER A 38 -4.67 3.03 2.02
C SER A 38 -4.57 3.60 3.42
N TYR A 39 -3.58 4.43 3.65
CA TYR A 39 -3.27 4.93 4.97
C TYR A 39 -3.09 6.45 4.96
N LEU A 40 -3.62 7.13 5.96
CA LEU A 40 -3.54 8.58 6.11
C LEU A 40 -2.81 8.95 7.39
N LEU A 41 -1.67 9.62 7.24
CA LEU A 41 -0.87 10.16 8.32
C LEU A 41 -1.29 11.60 8.61
N LEU A 42 -1.60 11.90 9.86
CA LEU A 42 -1.92 13.24 10.36
C LEU A 42 -0.76 13.79 11.18
N ASP A 43 0.15 14.49 10.52
CA ASP A 43 1.26 15.20 11.14
C ASP A 43 1.13 16.71 10.91
N GLU A 44 2.21 17.51 10.99
CA GLU A 44 2.20 18.90 10.52
C GLU A 44 1.72 18.96 9.07
N LYS A 45 2.23 18.03 8.26
CA LYS A 45 1.72 17.73 6.92
C LYS A 45 0.87 16.47 6.92
N THR A 46 -0.22 16.49 6.16
CA THR A 46 -1.06 15.32 5.95
C THR A 46 -0.55 14.52 4.75
N VAL A 47 -0.34 13.23 4.92
CA VAL A 47 0.21 12.36 3.88
C VAL A 47 -0.68 11.14 3.70
N LEU A 48 -1.18 10.94 2.49
CA LEU A 48 -1.90 9.74 2.09
C LEU A 48 -0.92 8.79 1.39
N PHE A 49 -1.01 7.49 1.70
CA PHE A 49 -0.22 6.44 1.05
C PHE A 49 -1.14 5.61 0.16
N ASP A 50 -0.92 5.70 -1.15
CA ASP A 50 -1.67 5.07 -2.23
C ASP A 50 -3.18 5.40 -2.19
N THR A 51 -3.92 4.93 -3.19
CA THR A 51 -5.37 5.03 -3.23
C THR A 51 -5.99 3.64 -3.24
N VAL A 52 -7.19 3.49 -3.78
CA VAL A 52 -7.93 2.23 -3.85
C VAL A 52 -8.55 2.06 -5.24
N ASP A 53 -9.12 0.88 -5.50
CA ASP A 53 -9.92 0.62 -6.69
C ASP A 53 -11.14 1.55 -6.75
N ASN A 54 -11.49 1.97 -7.97
CA ASN A 54 -12.62 2.85 -8.22
C ASN A 54 -13.96 2.27 -7.72
N ALA A 55 -14.10 0.95 -7.70
CA ALA A 55 -15.32 0.27 -7.23
C ALA A 55 -15.66 0.58 -5.77
N VAL A 56 -14.67 0.95 -4.96
CA VAL A 56 -14.82 1.32 -3.54
C VAL A 56 -14.47 2.79 -3.26
N GLY A 57 -14.24 3.57 -4.31
CA GLY A 57 -13.77 4.95 -4.25
C GLY A 57 -14.64 5.88 -3.40
N ARG A 58 -15.98 5.74 -3.45
CA ARG A 58 -16.88 6.56 -2.63
C ARG A 58 -16.61 6.38 -1.13
N GLN A 59 -16.50 5.14 -0.66
CA GLN A 59 -16.23 4.85 0.75
C GLN A 59 -14.85 5.38 1.16
N PHE A 60 -13.86 5.22 0.32
CA PHE A 60 -12.52 5.72 0.52
C PHE A 60 -12.49 7.26 0.67
N LEU A 61 -13.14 7.99 -0.22
CA LEU A 61 -13.21 9.46 -0.15
C LEU A 61 -13.96 9.95 1.10
N GLU A 62 -15.01 9.23 1.52
CA GLU A 62 -15.71 9.51 2.79
C GLU A 62 -14.80 9.26 4.00
N ASN A 63 -13.98 8.20 3.98
CA ASN A 63 -13.02 7.86 5.03
C ASN A 63 -11.94 8.96 5.17
N ILE A 64 -11.33 9.39 4.06
CA ILE A 64 -10.33 10.47 4.04
C ILE A 64 -10.92 11.75 4.62
N ALA A 65 -12.10 12.16 4.15
CA ALA A 65 -12.75 13.37 4.63
C ALA A 65 -13.05 13.34 6.13
N ALA A 66 -13.45 12.17 6.65
CA ALA A 66 -13.72 11.97 8.07
C ALA A 66 -12.45 12.10 8.93
N VAL A 67 -11.32 11.52 8.47
CA VAL A 67 -10.04 11.56 9.20
C VAL A 67 -9.41 12.95 9.11
N LEU A 68 -9.42 13.59 7.94
CA LEU A 68 -8.92 14.96 7.76
C LEU A 68 -9.67 15.97 8.64
N ASN A 69 -10.96 15.74 8.88
CA ASN A 69 -11.80 16.60 9.74
C ASN A 69 -11.62 18.11 9.46
N GLY A 70 -11.65 18.49 8.19
CA GLY A 70 -11.50 19.88 7.73
C GLY A 70 -10.07 20.31 7.43
N ARG A 71 -9.05 19.50 7.70
CA ARG A 71 -7.68 19.73 7.19
C ARG A 71 -7.62 19.45 5.68
N THR A 72 -6.66 20.06 5.00
CA THR A 72 -6.34 19.72 3.61
C THR A 72 -5.53 18.43 3.54
N LEU A 73 -5.43 17.84 2.34
CA LEU A 73 -4.47 16.77 2.03
C LEU A 73 -3.26 17.43 1.35
N ASP A 74 -2.09 17.36 2.01
CA ASP A 74 -0.89 18.03 1.51
C ASP A 74 -0.12 17.15 0.50
N TYR A 75 -0.04 15.84 0.75
CA TYR A 75 0.74 14.91 -0.07
C TYR A 75 0.04 13.59 -0.31
N LEU A 76 0.25 13.03 -1.52
CA LEU A 76 -0.05 11.65 -1.86
C LEU A 76 1.27 10.95 -2.23
N VAL A 77 1.69 9.97 -1.44
CA VAL A 77 2.78 9.05 -1.77
C VAL A 77 2.21 7.91 -2.60
N ILE A 78 2.81 7.64 -3.74
CA ILE A 78 2.41 6.59 -4.67
C ILE A 78 3.49 5.52 -4.65
N ASN A 79 3.25 4.45 -3.89
CA ASN A 79 4.13 3.29 -3.85
C ASN A 79 3.90 2.37 -5.04
N HIS A 80 2.67 2.35 -5.59
CA HIS A 80 2.29 1.44 -6.67
C HIS A 80 1.26 2.06 -7.63
N MET A 81 1.42 1.79 -8.93
CA MET A 81 0.61 2.36 -10.01
C MET A 81 -0.37 1.35 -10.64
N GLU A 82 -0.60 0.19 -10.02
CA GLU A 82 -1.67 -0.69 -10.45
C GLU A 82 -3.03 0.00 -10.26
N PRO A 83 -4.01 -0.18 -11.17
CA PRO A 83 -5.27 0.56 -11.13
C PRO A 83 -6.02 0.49 -9.80
N ASP A 84 -5.93 -0.62 -9.08
CA ASP A 84 -6.58 -0.80 -7.78
C ASP A 84 -5.88 -0.06 -6.61
N HIS A 85 -4.75 0.60 -6.88
CA HIS A 85 -4.04 1.46 -5.92
C HIS A 85 -3.86 2.89 -6.41
N CYS A 86 -4.21 3.17 -7.65
CA CYS A 86 -4.03 4.51 -8.23
C CYS A 86 -5.31 5.11 -8.82
N ALA A 87 -6.43 4.38 -8.89
CA ALA A 87 -7.64 4.81 -9.61
C ALA A 87 -8.22 6.16 -9.15
N LEU A 88 -7.98 6.57 -7.92
CA LEU A 88 -8.55 7.81 -7.35
C LEU A 88 -7.56 9.00 -7.36
N ILE A 89 -6.42 8.91 -8.05
CA ILE A 89 -5.43 10.01 -8.11
C ILE A 89 -6.07 11.28 -8.69
N GLU A 90 -6.82 11.15 -9.79
CA GLU A 90 -7.49 12.29 -10.43
C GLU A 90 -8.55 12.90 -9.52
N ASP A 91 -9.42 12.08 -8.90
CA ASP A 91 -10.44 12.54 -7.96
C ASP A 91 -9.85 13.31 -6.77
N LEU A 92 -8.74 12.80 -6.22
CA LEU A 92 -8.03 13.47 -5.13
C LEU A 92 -7.39 14.77 -5.59
N HIS A 93 -6.78 14.79 -6.78
CA HIS A 93 -6.18 16.00 -7.34
C HIS A 93 -7.21 17.10 -7.58
N LEU A 94 -8.42 16.74 -8.06
CA LEU A 94 -9.53 17.69 -8.24
C LEU A 94 -10.07 18.19 -6.90
N ARG A 95 -10.13 17.33 -5.88
CA ARG A 95 -10.66 17.66 -4.55
C ARG A 95 -9.66 18.47 -3.72
N TYR A 96 -8.37 18.20 -3.85
CA TYR A 96 -7.26 18.84 -3.13
C TYR A 96 -6.26 19.43 -4.13
N PRO A 97 -6.59 20.56 -4.77
CA PRO A 97 -5.82 21.06 -5.92
C PRO A 97 -4.38 21.47 -5.57
N ASP A 98 -4.08 21.72 -4.30
CA ASP A 98 -2.71 22.07 -3.83
C ASP A 98 -1.89 20.84 -3.41
N MET A 99 -2.51 19.64 -3.40
CA MET A 99 -1.84 18.38 -3.06
C MET A 99 -0.69 18.11 -4.03
N LYS A 100 0.47 17.72 -3.47
CA LYS A 100 1.62 17.26 -4.24
C LYS A 100 1.72 15.75 -4.22
N LEU A 101 2.19 15.19 -5.34
CA LEU A 101 2.37 13.76 -5.52
C LEU A 101 3.85 13.41 -5.35
N ILE A 102 4.12 12.42 -4.50
CA ILE A 102 5.46 11.89 -4.25
C ILE A 102 5.55 10.51 -4.89
N GLY A 103 6.52 10.31 -5.77
CA GLY A 103 6.75 9.04 -6.45
C GLY A 103 8.13 9.01 -7.09
N ASN A 104 8.52 7.89 -7.66
CA ASN A 104 9.79 7.82 -8.37
C ASN A 104 9.69 8.24 -9.84
N ALA A 105 10.81 8.23 -10.55
CA ALA A 105 10.88 8.69 -11.95
C ALA A 105 10.01 7.90 -12.93
N LYS A 106 9.57 6.67 -12.59
CA LYS A 106 8.69 5.86 -13.45
C LYS A 106 7.21 6.09 -13.15
N THR A 107 6.86 6.52 -11.93
CA THR A 107 5.49 6.79 -11.51
C THR A 107 4.83 7.87 -12.37
N PHE A 108 5.51 8.98 -12.60
CA PHE A 108 4.89 10.13 -13.28
C PHE A 108 4.58 9.92 -14.76
N PRO A 109 5.44 9.24 -15.57
CA PRO A 109 5.05 8.84 -16.91
C PRO A 109 3.82 7.91 -16.96
N MET A 110 3.63 7.06 -15.95
CA MET A 110 2.44 6.20 -15.87
C MET A 110 1.18 7.00 -15.53
N ILE A 111 1.28 8.00 -14.65
CA ILE A 111 0.18 8.94 -14.36
C ILE A 111 -0.25 9.67 -15.65
N ASP A 112 0.71 10.16 -16.42
CA ASP A 112 0.42 10.81 -17.71
C ASP A 112 -0.27 9.84 -18.68
N GLN A 113 0.22 8.59 -18.79
CA GLN A 113 -0.37 7.55 -19.63
C GLN A 113 -1.80 7.15 -19.22
N PHE A 114 -2.07 7.07 -17.92
CA PHE A 114 -3.36 6.60 -17.40
C PHE A 114 -4.42 7.70 -17.40
N TYR A 115 -4.04 8.93 -17.07
CA TYR A 115 -4.97 10.04 -16.83
C TYR A 115 -4.80 11.24 -17.76
N GLY A 116 -3.68 11.35 -18.48
CA GLY A 116 -3.37 12.55 -19.27
C GLY A 116 -3.24 13.83 -18.41
N MET A 117 -2.86 13.68 -17.14
CA MET A 117 -2.81 14.79 -16.19
C MET A 117 -1.51 15.58 -16.31
N ASP A 118 -1.61 16.89 -16.52
CA ASP A 118 -0.46 17.79 -16.31
C ASP A 118 -0.37 18.20 -14.84
N LEU A 119 0.58 17.62 -14.14
CA LEU A 119 0.81 17.90 -12.72
C LEU A 119 1.71 19.12 -12.47
N GLY A 120 2.35 19.67 -13.51
CA GLY A 120 3.22 20.84 -13.37
C GLY A 120 4.28 20.68 -12.27
N ASP A 121 4.30 21.63 -11.31
CA ASP A 121 5.20 21.69 -10.16
C ASP A 121 4.76 20.84 -8.95
N LYS A 122 3.66 20.09 -9.09
CA LYS A 122 3.13 19.24 -8.01
C LYS A 122 3.80 17.87 -7.92
N LYS A 123 4.77 17.58 -8.79
CA LYS A 123 5.56 16.35 -8.80
C LYS A 123 6.75 16.46 -7.85
N ILE A 124 6.89 15.50 -6.94
CA ILE A 124 8.10 15.31 -6.13
C ILE A 124 8.69 13.96 -6.52
N ILE A 125 9.78 14.00 -7.29
CA ILE A 125 10.46 12.78 -7.76
C ILE A 125 11.52 12.39 -6.75
N ILE A 126 11.37 11.21 -6.17
CA ILE A 126 12.28 10.67 -5.16
C ILE A 126 13.09 9.50 -5.71
N LYS A 127 14.21 9.21 -5.04
CA LYS A 127 15.16 8.15 -5.37
C LYS A 127 15.38 7.22 -4.18
N GLU A 128 16.09 6.11 -4.43
CA GLU A 128 16.53 5.18 -3.39
C GLU A 128 17.22 5.90 -2.25
N GLY A 129 16.75 5.67 -1.02
CA GLY A 129 17.35 6.16 0.20
C GLY A 129 17.09 7.64 0.52
N GLU A 130 16.34 8.36 -0.32
CA GLU A 130 15.92 9.71 0.01
C GLU A 130 14.89 9.72 1.14
N THR A 131 14.84 10.82 1.89
CA THR A 131 13.91 11.02 2.99
C THR A 131 13.04 12.25 2.77
N PHE A 132 11.86 12.24 3.42
CA PHE A 132 10.91 13.35 3.40
C PHE A 132 10.35 13.59 4.80
N SER A 133 10.46 14.82 5.31
CA SER A 133 9.91 15.18 6.61
C SER A 133 8.47 15.68 6.49
N CYS A 134 7.59 15.12 7.32
CA CYS A 134 6.20 15.56 7.45
C CYS A 134 5.95 16.45 8.66
N GLY A 135 6.96 16.66 9.49
CA GLY A 135 6.96 17.31 10.79
C GLY A 135 7.62 16.41 11.82
N LYS A 136 6.84 15.74 12.65
CA LYS A 136 7.30 14.69 13.60
C LYS A 136 7.82 13.45 12.86
N HIS A 137 7.15 13.05 11.79
CA HIS A 137 7.45 11.84 11.03
C HIS A 137 8.45 12.12 9.90
N THR A 138 9.36 11.15 9.68
CA THR A 138 10.31 11.14 8.57
C THR A 138 10.10 9.87 7.75
N LEU A 139 9.78 10.06 6.48
CA LEU A 139 9.57 8.99 5.51
C LEU A 139 10.86 8.70 4.76
N HIS A 140 11.25 7.44 4.68
CA HIS A 140 12.41 6.94 3.95
C HIS A 140 11.93 6.08 2.78
N PHE A 141 12.41 6.33 1.56
CA PHE A 141 11.95 5.64 0.37
C PHE A 141 12.88 4.53 -0.06
N VAL A 142 12.32 3.34 -0.27
CA VAL A 142 13.01 2.12 -0.67
C VAL A 142 12.48 1.65 -2.01
N MET A 143 13.29 1.67 -3.06
CA MET A 143 12.87 1.19 -4.37
C MET A 143 12.73 -0.34 -4.38
N ALA A 144 11.59 -0.81 -4.87
CA ALA A 144 11.23 -2.23 -4.96
C ALA A 144 10.87 -2.64 -6.41
N PRO A 145 11.70 -2.33 -7.42
CA PRO A 145 11.35 -2.53 -8.81
C PRO A 145 11.03 -4.00 -9.08
N MET A 146 9.94 -4.24 -9.81
CA MET A 146 9.40 -5.58 -10.13
C MET A 146 8.89 -6.36 -8.92
N VAL A 147 8.53 -5.66 -7.82
CA VAL A 147 7.77 -6.26 -6.71
C VAL A 147 6.41 -5.53 -6.59
N HIS A 148 5.44 -5.72 -7.53
CA HIS A 148 5.62 -6.60 -8.71
C HIS A 148 5.68 -5.83 -10.04
N TRP A 149 5.52 -4.51 -10.05
CA TRP A 149 5.64 -3.63 -11.22
C TRP A 149 6.96 -2.83 -11.23
N PRO A 150 7.36 -2.27 -12.40
CA PRO A 150 8.69 -1.66 -12.55
C PRO A 150 8.90 -0.37 -11.75
N GLU A 151 7.82 0.35 -11.37
CA GLU A 151 7.85 1.57 -10.57
C GLU A 151 7.66 1.31 -9.08
N ALA A 152 7.35 0.07 -8.67
CA ALA A 152 7.04 -0.22 -7.28
C ALA A 152 8.13 0.26 -6.32
N MET A 153 7.70 0.86 -5.22
CA MET A 153 8.54 1.27 -4.11
C MET A 153 7.85 0.99 -2.78
N MET A 154 8.59 1.10 -1.70
CA MET A 154 8.09 1.04 -0.33
C MET A 154 8.45 2.33 0.37
N THR A 155 7.63 2.72 1.33
CA THR A 155 7.90 3.87 2.20
C THR A 155 8.03 3.39 3.63
N TYR A 156 9.10 3.78 4.31
CA TYR A 156 9.33 3.45 5.71
C TYR A 156 9.25 4.71 6.56
N ASP A 157 8.35 4.72 7.53
CA ASP A 157 8.28 5.77 8.55
C ASP A 157 9.29 5.43 9.67
N GLU A 158 10.35 6.23 9.75
CA GLU A 158 11.41 6.06 10.73
C GLU A 158 10.96 6.34 12.16
N THR A 159 9.88 7.11 12.35
CA THR A 159 9.37 7.52 13.66
C THR A 159 8.58 6.41 14.33
N ASP A 160 7.57 5.88 13.66
CA ASP A 160 6.71 4.82 14.19
C ASP A 160 7.16 3.41 13.76
N LYS A 161 8.27 3.30 12.99
CA LYS A 161 8.83 2.04 12.51
C LYS A 161 7.85 1.26 11.63
N VAL A 162 7.07 1.96 10.81
CA VAL A 162 6.05 1.41 9.93
C VAL A 162 6.57 1.29 8.49
N LEU A 163 6.46 0.11 7.90
CA LEU A 163 6.74 -0.13 6.49
C LEU A 163 5.42 -0.16 5.69
N PHE A 164 5.22 0.79 4.79
CA PHE A 164 4.22 0.74 3.73
C PHE A 164 4.81 -0.03 2.57
N SER A 165 4.39 -1.28 2.41
CA SER A 165 5.12 -2.28 1.62
C SER A 165 4.62 -2.45 0.19
N ALA A 166 3.74 -1.57 -0.28
CA ALA A 166 3.00 -1.80 -1.53
C ALA A 166 2.34 -3.20 -1.49
N ASP A 167 2.39 -3.94 -2.58
CA ASP A 167 1.81 -5.27 -2.68
C ASP A 167 2.61 -6.38 -1.97
N ALA A 168 3.82 -6.08 -1.55
CA ALA A 168 4.56 -7.06 -0.77
C ALA A 168 3.86 -7.31 0.58
N PHE A 169 3.86 -8.58 1.00
CA PHE A 169 3.18 -9.08 2.19
C PHE A 169 1.65 -9.03 2.14
N GLY A 170 1.08 -8.80 0.95
CA GLY A 170 -0.36 -8.80 0.70
C GLY A 170 -1.00 -10.18 0.74
N THR A 171 -2.32 -10.20 0.82
CA THR A 171 -3.15 -11.41 0.72
C THR A 171 -4.48 -11.10 0.05
N PHE A 172 -5.05 -12.06 -0.67
CA PHE A 172 -6.45 -12.00 -1.04
C PHE A 172 -7.35 -12.11 0.20
N GLY A 173 -8.59 -11.72 0.06
CA GLY A 173 -9.58 -11.73 1.12
C GLY A 173 -9.88 -10.34 1.67
N ALA A 174 -11.17 -10.04 1.76
CA ALA A 174 -11.67 -8.84 2.42
C ALA A 174 -11.54 -8.98 3.94
N LEU A 175 -11.28 -7.87 4.63
CA LEU A 175 -11.14 -7.83 6.08
C LEU A 175 -12.52 -7.79 6.77
N ASP A 176 -12.70 -8.57 7.83
CA ASP A 176 -13.98 -8.75 8.53
C ASP A 176 -14.11 -7.84 9.78
N GLY A 177 -13.98 -6.52 9.57
CA GLY A 177 -14.16 -5.53 10.64
C GLY A 177 -12.94 -5.30 11.52
N VAL A 178 -11.94 -6.18 11.46
CA VAL A 178 -10.61 -6.01 12.06
C VAL A 178 -9.58 -5.85 10.95
N ILE A 179 -8.49 -5.12 11.24
CA ILE A 179 -7.43 -4.90 10.24
C ILE A 179 -6.08 -5.50 10.66
N PHE A 180 -5.90 -5.86 11.92
CA PHE A 180 -4.61 -6.32 12.43
C PHE A 180 -4.52 -7.84 12.45
N ASN A 181 -3.33 -8.36 12.13
CA ASN A 181 -3.06 -9.80 12.09
C ASN A 181 -3.26 -10.51 13.43
N ASP A 182 -3.12 -9.82 14.56
CA ASP A 182 -3.31 -10.35 15.91
C ASP A 182 -4.76 -10.26 16.44
N GLU A 183 -5.66 -9.67 15.66
CA GLU A 183 -7.10 -9.61 15.93
C GLU A 183 -7.90 -10.67 15.15
N MET A 184 -7.23 -11.54 14.38
CA MET A 184 -7.85 -12.57 13.52
C MET A 184 -7.14 -13.91 13.63
N ASP A 185 -7.81 -14.97 13.22
CA ASP A 185 -7.18 -16.29 13.03
C ASP A 185 -6.60 -16.36 11.61
N PHE A 186 -5.39 -15.80 11.44
CA PHE A 186 -4.76 -15.70 10.14
C PHE A 186 -4.55 -17.07 9.48
N ASP A 187 -4.16 -18.09 10.25
CA ASP A 187 -3.86 -19.42 9.71
C ASP A 187 -5.12 -20.09 9.14
N ARG A 188 -6.23 -19.95 9.83
CA ARG A 188 -7.51 -20.50 9.37
C ARG A 188 -8.10 -19.71 8.20
N ASP A 189 -8.05 -18.37 8.27
CA ASP A 189 -8.89 -17.53 7.42
C ASP A 189 -8.13 -16.98 6.21
N TYR A 190 -6.81 -16.75 6.33
CA TYR A 190 -6.04 -16.01 5.33
C TYR A 190 -4.77 -16.70 4.83
N LEU A 191 -4.21 -17.71 5.50
CA LEU A 191 -2.93 -18.31 5.11
C LEU A 191 -2.93 -18.84 3.68
N ASP A 192 -3.97 -19.53 3.27
CA ASP A 192 -4.07 -20.05 1.91
C ASP A 192 -4.26 -18.94 0.88
N GLU A 193 -4.98 -17.87 1.25
CA GLU A 193 -5.13 -16.69 0.42
C GLU A 193 -3.81 -15.91 0.28
N ALA A 194 -3.00 -15.84 1.33
CA ALA A 194 -1.66 -15.25 1.29
C ALA A 194 -0.70 -16.05 0.40
N ARG A 195 -0.75 -17.39 0.47
CA ARG A 195 0.03 -18.26 -0.42
C ARG A 195 -0.36 -18.10 -1.88
N ARG A 196 -1.67 -18.02 -2.14
CA ARG A 196 -2.21 -17.80 -3.49
C ARG A 196 -1.79 -16.42 -4.02
N TYR A 197 -1.89 -15.39 -3.18
CA TYR A 197 -1.49 -14.04 -3.53
C TYR A 197 0.00 -14.01 -3.87
N TYR A 198 0.87 -14.49 -2.97
CA TYR A 198 2.31 -14.55 -3.22
C TYR A 198 2.64 -15.26 -4.53
N THR A 199 2.10 -16.47 -4.74
CA THR A 199 2.42 -17.29 -5.90
C THR A 199 2.00 -16.63 -7.22
N ASN A 200 0.87 -15.97 -7.25
CA ASN A 200 0.27 -15.43 -8.47
C ASN A 200 0.74 -13.99 -8.78
N ILE A 201 0.90 -13.16 -7.76
CA ILE A 201 1.19 -11.74 -7.92
C ILE A 201 2.70 -11.47 -7.85
N VAL A 202 3.35 -11.85 -6.76
CA VAL A 202 4.72 -11.42 -6.43
C VAL A 202 5.78 -12.49 -6.76
N GLY A 203 5.44 -13.78 -6.57
CA GLY A 203 6.41 -14.88 -6.60
C GLY A 203 7.10 -15.15 -7.94
N LYS A 204 6.52 -14.67 -9.05
CA LYS A 204 7.18 -14.72 -10.37
C LYS A 204 8.48 -13.88 -10.44
N TYR A 205 8.68 -12.98 -9.47
CA TYR A 205 9.84 -12.09 -9.38
C TYR A 205 10.71 -12.42 -8.15
N GLY A 206 10.91 -13.70 -7.84
CA GLY A 206 11.58 -14.16 -6.61
C GLY A 206 12.92 -13.51 -6.33
N ILE A 207 13.77 -13.28 -7.34
CA ILE A 207 15.07 -12.60 -7.18
C ILE A 207 14.87 -11.16 -6.69
N GLN A 208 13.94 -10.43 -7.28
CA GLN A 208 13.63 -9.05 -6.89
C GLN A 208 13.06 -9.00 -5.47
N VAL A 209 12.17 -9.94 -5.13
CA VAL A 209 11.63 -10.10 -3.77
C VAL A 209 12.76 -10.31 -2.76
N GLN A 210 13.71 -11.24 -3.04
CA GLN A 210 14.85 -11.48 -2.16
C GLN A 210 15.73 -10.24 -1.98
N ASN A 211 15.92 -9.44 -3.03
CA ASN A 211 16.66 -8.19 -2.94
C ASN A 211 15.94 -7.15 -2.07
N VAL A 212 14.63 -7.03 -2.19
CA VAL A 212 13.83 -6.13 -1.35
C VAL A 212 13.82 -6.59 0.11
N LEU A 213 13.68 -7.89 0.38
CA LEU A 213 13.77 -8.44 1.74
C LEU A 213 15.13 -8.13 2.40
N LYS A 214 16.22 -8.17 1.66
CA LYS A 214 17.56 -7.79 2.18
C LYS A 214 17.61 -6.31 2.56
N LYS A 215 16.99 -5.41 1.77
CA LYS A 215 16.90 -4.00 2.10
C LYS A 215 16.03 -3.78 3.35
N ALA A 216 14.86 -4.41 3.38
CA ALA A 216 13.94 -4.32 4.52
C ALA A 216 14.56 -4.85 5.82
N ALA A 217 15.39 -5.91 5.77
CA ALA A 217 16.08 -6.47 6.93
C ALA A 217 17.09 -5.50 7.58
N ALA A 218 17.50 -4.44 6.87
CA ALA A 218 18.37 -3.40 7.43
C ALA A 218 17.57 -2.31 8.20
N LEU A 219 16.25 -2.33 8.14
CA LEU A 219 15.36 -1.38 8.81
C LEU A 219 14.81 -1.98 10.11
N ASP A 220 14.59 -1.14 11.11
CA ASP A 220 13.94 -1.53 12.37
C ASP A 220 12.42 -1.51 12.22
N ILE A 221 11.86 -2.50 11.50
CA ILE A 221 10.43 -2.56 11.19
C ILE A 221 9.69 -3.18 12.36
N GLN A 222 8.69 -2.46 12.90
CA GLN A 222 7.79 -2.92 13.95
C GLN A 222 6.37 -3.19 13.43
N MET A 223 6.04 -2.66 12.25
CA MET A 223 4.73 -2.82 11.62
C MET A 223 4.88 -2.84 10.10
N ILE A 224 4.06 -3.67 9.42
CA ILE A 224 3.96 -3.70 7.95
C ILE A 224 2.52 -3.37 7.57
N CYS A 225 2.38 -2.38 6.70
CA CYS A 225 1.12 -1.89 6.14
C CYS A 225 1.06 -2.21 4.64
N PRO A 226 0.57 -3.39 4.24
CA PRO A 226 0.45 -3.78 2.83
C PRO A 226 -0.77 -3.13 2.17
N LEU A 227 -0.82 -3.15 0.84
CA LEU A 227 -1.97 -2.65 0.07
C LEU A 227 -3.15 -3.63 0.05
N HIS A 228 -2.93 -4.91 0.37
CA HIS A 228 -3.97 -5.93 0.53
C HIS A 228 -3.78 -6.72 1.81
N GLY A 229 -4.89 -7.16 2.41
CA GLY A 229 -4.89 -8.01 3.60
C GLY A 229 -4.60 -7.27 4.91
N PRO A 230 -4.22 -8.00 5.98
CA PRO A 230 -4.07 -7.42 7.30
C PRO A 230 -2.81 -6.57 7.47
N VAL A 231 -2.91 -5.58 8.35
CA VAL A 231 -1.75 -4.87 8.91
C VAL A 231 -1.04 -5.80 9.87
N TRP A 232 0.26 -5.98 9.69
CA TRP A 232 1.11 -6.80 10.53
C TRP A 232 1.76 -5.95 11.61
N ARG A 233 1.39 -6.16 12.87
CA ARG A 233 2.01 -5.51 14.05
C ARG A 233 2.55 -6.51 15.08
N SER A 234 2.42 -7.79 14.80
CA SER A 234 2.97 -8.88 15.61
C SER A 234 3.48 -9.99 14.70
N ASN A 235 4.43 -10.80 15.19
CA ASN A 235 4.96 -11.98 14.51
C ASN A 235 5.38 -11.70 13.03
N LEU A 236 6.09 -10.59 12.79
CA LEU A 236 6.50 -10.18 11.44
C LEU A 236 7.36 -11.23 10.72
N SER A 237 8.12 -12.03 11.48
CA SER A 237 8.93 -13.12 10.92
C SER A 237 8.08 -14.17 10.19
N TYR A 238 6.83 -14.34 10.60
CA TYR A 238 5.93 -15.33 10.01
C TYR A 238 5.56 -14.95 8.57
N ILE A 239 5.11 -13.71 8.34
CA ILE A 239 4.79 -13.26 6.98
C ILE A 239 6.06 -13.14 6.12
N CYS A 240 7.18 -12.73 6.70
CA CYS A 240 8.45 -12.71 5.98
C CYS A 240 8.86 -14.11 5.51
N LEU A 241 8.59 -15.15 6.30
CA LEU A 241 8.89 -16.53 5.93
C LEU A 241 8.13 -16.98 4.67
N LEU A 242 6.86 -16.57 4.50
CA LEU A 242 6.10 -16.85 3.27
C LEU A 242 6.79 -16.28 2.03
N TYR A 243 7.44 -15.12 2.17
CA TYR A 243 8.14 -14.43 1.09
C TYR A 243 9.58 -14.94 0.88
N THR A 244 10.10 -15.76 1.79
CA THR A 244 11.40 -16.43 1.62
C THR A 244 11.29 -17.83 1.04
N SER A 245 10.11 -18.42 1.02
CA SER A 245 9.88 -19.75 0.44
C SER A 245 10.16 -19.70 -1.06
N PRO A 246 11.03 -20.60 -1.59
CA PRO A 246 11.32 -20.62 -3.00
C PRO A 246 10.05 -20.92 -3.79
N SER A 247 9.78 -20.10 -4.80
CA SER A 247 8.77 -20.43 -5.80
C SER A 247 9.15 -21.76 -6.49
N PRO A 248 8.20 -22.59 -6.91
CA PRO A 248 8.50 -23.77 -7.72
C PRO A 248 9.30 -23.47 -8.99
N ARG A 249 9.37 -22.20 -9.41
CA ARG A 249 10.19 -21.74 -10.53
C ARG A 249 11.64 -21.45 -10.14
N ASP A 250 11.92 -21.21 -8.87
CA ASP A 250 13.28 -20.87 -8.37
C ASP A 250 14.12 -22.12 -8.06
N THR A 251 13.51 -23.31 -8.15
CA THR A 251 14.17 -24.60 -7.89
C THR A 251 14.62 -25.33 -9.16
N ARG A 252 14.70 -24.64 -10.30
CA ARG A 252 15.19 -25.20 -11.56
C ARG A 252 16.51 -24.57 -11.98
#